data_1b529e4d9b78aa2503ab3154c34b7017
#
_entry.id   1b529e4d9b78aa2503ab3154c34b7017
#
_cell.length_a   1.000
_cell.length_b   1.000
_cell.length_c   1.000
_cell.angle_alpha   90.00
_cell.angle_beta   90.00
_cell.angle_gamma   90.00
#
_symmetry.space_group_name_H-M   'P 1'
#
loop_
_entity.id
_entity.type
_entity.pdbx_description
1 polymer ?
#
loop_
_entity_poly.entity_id
_entity_poly.type
_entity_poly.pdbx_seq_one_letter_code
_entity_poly.pdbx_strand_id
1 'polypeptide(L)'
;MQKIRKAIIPAAGFGTRFLPATKAMPKEMLPIVDKPTIQYIAEEILESGIDQILIISGHAKRAIEDHFDSSPELESHLYEHGKISVLKEIRKISSI
;
A
#
# COMPACT_ATOMS: atom_id res chain seq x y z
N MET A 1 28.83 7.35 -10.56
CA MET A 1 28.07 7.02 -9.37
C MET A 1 26.86 6.16 -9.73
N GLN A 2 26.74 5.01 -9.09
CA GLN A 2 25.58 4.14 -9.36
C GLN A 2 24.34 4.69 -8.70
N LYS A 3 23.25 4.75 -9.45
CA LYS A 3 21.95 5.14 -8.93
C LYS A 3 21.32 3.95 -8.20
N ILE A 4 20.80 4.17 -7.00
CA ILE A 4 20.02 3.18 -6.28
C ILE A 4 18.67 3.06 -6.97
N ARG A 5 18.30 1.84 -7.40
CA ARG A 5 17.09 1.59 -8.16
C ARG A 5 16.10 0.64 -7.46
N LYS A 6 16.55 -0.04 -6.41
CA LYS A 6 15.76 -1.06 -5.72
C LYS A 6 15.66 -0.75 -4.24
N ALA A 7 14.50 -1.00 -3.67
CA ALA A 7 14.27 -0.91 -2.23
C ALA A 7 13.58 -2.17 -1.74
N ILE A 8 13.84 -2.55 -0.50
CA ILE A 8 13.23 -3.70 0.15
C ILE A 8 12.46 -3.20 1.35
N ILE A 9 11.17 -3.56 1.42
CA ILE A 9 10.32 -3.24 2.57
C ILE A 9 10.05 -4.54 3.32
N PRO A 10 10.65 -4.76 4.51
CA PRO A 10 10.35 -5.93 5.32
C PRO A 10 9.01 -5.74 6.04
N ALA A 11 8.05 -6.58 5.73
CA ALA A 11 6.69 -6.50 6.25
C ALA A 11 6.18 -7.86 6.75
N ALA A 12 7.08 -8.72 7.24
CA ALA A 12 6.74 -10.09 7.62
C ALA A 12 6.49 -10.29 9.12
N GLY A 13 6.68 -9.28 9.96
CA GLY A 13 6.50 -9.38 11.41
C GLY A 13 5.04 -9.48 11.81
N PHE A 14 4.79 -9.97 13.04
CA PHE A 14 3.43 -10.12 13.56
C PHE A 14 2.82 -8.81 14.08
N GLY A 15 3.63 -7.76 14.29
CA GLY A 15 3.12 -6.49 14.78
C GLY A 15 2.54 -6.57 16.20
N THR A 16 3.18 -7.31 17.10
CA THR A 16 2.64 -7.60 18.44
C THR A 16 2.36 -6.35 19.27
N ARG A 17 3.05 -5.25 19.01
CA ARG A 17 2.85 -3.98 19.72
C ARG A 17 1.49 -3.35 19.42
N PHE A 18 0.84 -3.75 18.33
CA PHE A 18 -0.41 -3.16 17.86
C PHE A 18 -1.59 -4.13 17.97
N LEU A 19 -1.41 -5.25 18.66
CA LEU A 19 -2.53 -6.17 18.88
C LEU A 19 -3.61 -5.50 19.73
N PRO A 20 -4.91 -5.80 19.51
CA PRO A 20 -5.41 -6.78 18.55
C PRO A 20 -5.58 -6.27 17.11
N ALA A 21 -5.25 -5.02 16.80
CA ALA A 21 -5.44 -4.45 15.46
C ALA A 21 -4.72 -5.26 14.38
N THR A 22 -3.55 -5.83 14.70
CA THR A 22 -2.73 -6.59 13.74
C THR A 22 -3.01 -8.09 13.75
N LYS A 23 -4.09 -8.55 14.41
CA LYS A 23 -4.40 -9.98 14.46
C LYS A 23 -4.62 -10.58 13.06
N ALA A 24 -5.35 -9.88 12.21
CA ALA A 24 -5.64 -10.31 10.83
C ALA A 24 -5.14 -9.33 9.78
N MET A 25 -4.34 -8.35 10.18
CA MET A 25 -3.86 -7.29 9.30
C MET A 25 -2.41 -6.96 9.67
N PRO A 26 -1.49 -6.86 8.69
CA PRO A 26 -0.11 -6.47 9.00
C PRO A 26 -0.06 -5.03 9.53
N LYS A 27 0.91 -4.75 10.41
CA LYS A 27 1.07 -3.40 10.98
C LYS A 27 1.28 -2.34 9.91
N GLU A 28 1.86 -2.70 8.77
CA GLU A 28 2.12 -1.81 7.65
C GLU A 28 0.85 -1.32 6.97
N MET A 29 -0.28 -1.99 7.23
CA MET A 29 -1.59 -1.59 6.75
C MET A 29 -2.35 -0.71 7.73
N LEU A 30 -1.82 -0.48 8.94
CA LEU A 30 -2.45 0.44 9.89
C LEU A 30 -2.46 1.85 9.30
N PRO A 31 -3.62 2.52 9.30
CA PRO A 31 -3.72 3.81 8.64
C PRO A 31 -3.15 4.95 9.48
N ILE A 32 -2.63 5.95 8.77
CA ILE A 32 -2.39 7.28 9.32
C ILE A 32 -3.46 8.14 8.66
N VAL A 33 -4.48 8.50 9.41
CA VAL A 33 -5.73 9.12 8.94
C VAL A 33 -6.52 8.13 8.07
N ASP A 34 -6.32 8.14 6.74
CA ASP A 34 -7.05 7.30 5.79
C ASP A 34 -6.13 6.52 4.85
N LYS A 35 -4.82 6.64 5.02
CA LYS A 35 -3.83 6.03 4.15
C LYS A 35 -2.98 5.03 4.93
N PRO A 36 -2.87 3.76 4.48
CA PRO A 36 -2.02 2.78 5.15
C PRO A 36 -0.56 3.23 5.23
N THR A 37 0.11 2.90 6.32
CA THR A 37 1.50 3.28 6.55
C THR A 37 2.42 2.84 5.40
N ILE A 38 2.21 1.63 4.86
CA ILE A 38 3.04 1.12 3.78
C ILE A 38 2.92 1.96 2.51
N GLN A 39 1.77 2.59 2.28
CA GLN A 39 1.59 3.46 1.11
C GLN A 39 2.45 4.71 1.23
N TYR A 40 2.58 5.30 2.43
CA TYR A 40 3.47 6.44 2.65
C TYR A 40 4.92 6.08 2.34
N ILE A 41 5.34 4.89 2.81
CA ILE A 41 6.70 4.40 2.58
C ILE A 41 6.95 4.19 1.10
N ALA A 42 6.03 3.56 0.38
CA ALA A 42 6.14 3.33 -1.06
C ALA A 42 6.20 4.64 -1.84
N GLU A 43 5.36 5.61 -1.51
CA GLU A 43 5.37 6.93 -2.14
C GLU A 43 6.69 7.65 -1.93
N GLU A 44 7.24 7.62 -0.72
CA GLU A 44 8.52 8.24 -0.39
C GLU A 44 9.67 7.59 -1.17
N ILE A 45 9.66 6.27 -1.30
CA ILE A 45 10.66 5.53 -2.09
C ILE A 45 10.61 5.97 -3.54
N LEU A 46 9.42 6.05 -4.12
CA LEU A 46 9.24 6.45 -5.52
C LEU A 46 9.68 7.90 -5.76
N GLU A 47 9.36 8.81 -4.83
CA GLU A 47 9.79 10.20 -4.90
C GLU A 47 11.31 10.35 -4.83
N SER A 48 11.98 9.39 -4.20
CA SER A 48 13.46 9.36 -4.14
C SER A 48 14.10 8.87 -5.43
N GLY A 49 13.31 8.54 -6.46
CA GLY A 49 13.81 8.08 -7.75
C GLY A 49 14.07 6.58 -7.83
N ILE A 50 13.65 5.83 -6.84
CA ILE A 50 13.75 4.36 -6.84
C ILE A 50 12.52 3.80 -7.54
N ASP A 51 12.73 2.95 -8.54
CA ASP A 51 11.66 2.44 -9.40
C ASP A 51 11.29 0.97 -9.15
N GLN A 52 12.00 0.28 -8.27
CA GLN A 52 11.73 -1.11 -7.94
C GLN A 52 11.62 -1.30 -6.44
N ILE A 53 10.50 -1.86 -5.99
CA ILE A 53 10.24 -2.11 -4.57
C ILE A 53 9.92 -3.59 -4.39
N LEU A 54 10.68 -4.26 -3.52
CA LEU A 54 10.40 -5.62 -3.10
C LEU A 54 9.82 -5.60 -1.69
N ILE A 55 8.62 -6.13 -1.52
CA ILE A 55 7.97 -6.24 -0.22
C ILE A 55 8.09 -7.67 0.28
N ILE A 56 8.75 -7.86 1.42
CA ILE A 56 8.83 -9.16 2.08
C ILE A 56 7.66 -9.26 3.05
N SER A 57 6.65 -10.03 2.66
CA SER A 57 5.44 -10.18 3.46
C SER A 57 5.33 -11.61 4.02
N GLY A 58 4.77 -11.72 5.23
CA GLY A 58 4.51 -12.97 5.90
C GLY A 58 3.02 -13.25 5.99
N HIS A 59 2.50 -13.42 7.22
CA HIS A 59 1.07 -13.58 7.42
C HIS A 59 0.30 -12.34 6.93
N ALA A 60 -0.94 -12.54 6.51
CA ALA A 60 -1.82 -11.45 6.04
C ALA A 60 -1.24 -10.62 4.88
N LYS A 61 -0.33 -11.20 4.08
CA LYS A 61 0.26 -10.52 2.93
C LYS A 61 -0.78 -10.04 1.91
N ARG A 62 -1.91 -10.73 1.83
CA ARG A 62 -2.98 -10.40 0.88
C ARG A 62 -3.48 -8.96 1.05
N ALA A 63 -3.55 -8.45 2.29
CA ALA A 63 -3.99 -7.08 2.53
C ALA A 63 -3.06 -6.07 1.85
N ILE A 64 -1.75 -6.32 1.87
CA ILE A 64 -0.78 -5.45 1.22
C ILE A 64 -0.89 -5.55 -0.31
N GLU A 65 -0.98 -6.78 -0.83
CA GLU A 65 -1.14 -7.00 -2.27
C GLU A 65 -2.41 -6.35 -2.78
N ASP A 66 -3.54 -6.57 -2.08
CA ASP A 66 -4.84 -6.02 -2.48
C ASP A 66 -4.85 -4.49 -2.44
N HIS A 67 -4.12 -3.89 -1.50
CA HIS A 67 -4.07 -2.42 -1.42
C HIS A 67 -3.45 -1.79 -2.67
N PHE A 68 -2.41 -2.40 -3.22
CA PHE A 68 -1.72 -1.87 -4.40
C PHE A 68 -2.28 -2.39 -5.72
N ASP A 69 -3.14 -3.41 -5.68
CA ASP A 69 -3.77 -3.93 -6.89
C ASP A 69 -4.98 -3.08 -7.30
N SER A 70 -5.29 -3.11 -8.57
CA SER A 70 -6.51 -2.45 -9.06
C SER A 70 -7.75 -3.22 -8.59
N SER A 71 -8.83 -2.49 -8.36
CA SER A 71 -10.13 -3.06 -8.02
C SER A 71 -11.20 -2.52 -8.97
N PRO A 72 -11.45 -3.21 -10.10
CA PRO A 72 -12.41 -2.75 -11.10
C PRO A 72 -13.83 -2.52 -10.55
N GLU A 73 -14.28 -3.38 -9.63
CA GLU A 73 -15.60 -3.24 -9.01
C GLU A 73 -15.72 -1.95 -8.20
N LEU A 74 -14.70 -1.65 -7.38
CA LEU A 74 -14.68 -0.43 -6.60
C LEU A 74 -14.60 0.80 -7.51
N GLU A 75 -13.76 0.76 -8.53
CA GLU A 75 -13.60 1.86 -9.46
C GLU A 75 -14.91 2.15 -10.21
N SER A 76 -15.61 1.12 -10.67
CA SER A 76 -16.92 1.26 -11.32
C SER A 76 -17.94 1.89 -10.39
N HIS A 77 -17.98 1.44 -9.13
CA HIS A 77 -18.88 1.99 -8.11
C HIS A 77 -18.64 3.49 -7.91
N LEU A 78 -17.36 3.88 -7.76
CA LEU A 78 -16.99 5.27 -7.57
C LEU A 78 -17.36 6.15 -8.77
N TYR A 79 -17.15 5.64 -9.97
CA TYR A 79 -17.51 6.33 -11.20
C TYR A 79 -19.02 6.55 -11.30
N GLU A 80 -19.82 5.50 -11.06
CA GLU A 80 -21.28 5.55 -11.13
C GLU A 80 -21.89 6.53 -10.12
N HIS A 81 -21.24 6.71 -8.97
CA HIS A 81 -21.71 7.61 -7.92
C HIS A 81 -21.07 9.01 -7.97
N GLY A 82 -20.35 9.33 -9.05
CA GLY A 82 -19.76 10.64 -9.26
C GLY A 82 -18.60 10.97 -8.34
N LYS A 83 -18.02 9.98 -7.68
CA LYS A 83 -16.91 10.21 -6.74
C LYS A 83 -15.57 10.21 -7.46
N ILE A 84 -15.37 11.18 -8.35
CA ILE A 84 -14.26 11.21 -9.29
C ILE A 84 -12.92 11.49 -8.59
N SER A 85 -12.88 12.35 -7.58
CA SER A 85 -11.62 12.64 -6.86
C SER A 85 -11.12 11.41 -6.11
N VAL A 86 -12.01 10.66 -5.47
CA VAL A 86 -11.65 9.40 -4.80
C VAL A 86 -11.20 8.36 -5.82
N LEU A 87 -11.89 8.28 -6.96
CA LEU A 87 -11.52 7.36 -8.04
C LEU A 87 -10.09 7.62 -8.55
N LYS A 88 -9.73 8.88 -8.76
CA LYS A 88 -8.38 9.25 -9.19
C LYS A 88 -7.34 8.85 -8.17
N GLU A 89 -7.62 9.02 -6.89
CA GLU A 89 -6.72 8.63 -5.80
C GLU A 89 -6.51 7.10 -5.78
N ILE A 90 -7.59 6.32 -5.91
CA ILE A 90 -7.51 4.87 -5.94
C ILE A 90 -6.71 4.37 -7.16
N ARG A 91 -6.93 4.96 -8.33
CA ARG A 91 -6.16 4.62 -9.54
C ARG A 91 -4.68 4.94 -9.40
N LYS A 92 -4.36 6.03 -8.73
CA LYS A 92 -2.97 6.41 -8.46
C LYS A 92 -2.27 5.38 -7.59
N ILE A 93 -2.94 4.85 -6.57
CA ILE A 93 -2.41 3.78 -5.72
C ILE A 93 -2.10 2.54 -6.57
N SER A 94 -3.02 2.13 -7.42
CA SER A 94 -2.87 0.94 -8.27
C SER A 94 -1.74 1.07 -9.28
N SER A 95 -1.29 2.29 -9.58
CA SER A 95 -0.18 2.53 -10.51
C SER A 95 1.19 2.47 -9.86
N ILE A 96 1.28 2.35 -8.55
CA ILE A 96 2.55 2.27 -7.81
C ILE A 96 3.29 0.90 -8.02
#